data_fcc35f9287942e57f6bc9d6986e6a4b7
#
_entry.id   fcc35f9287942e57f6bc9d6986e6a4b7
#
_cell.length_a   1.000
_cell.length_b   1.000
_cell.length_c   1.000
_cell.angle_alpha   90.00
_cell.angle_beta   90.00
_cell.angle_gamma   90.00
#
_symmetry.space_group_name_H-M   'P 1'
#
loop_
_entity.id
_entity.type
_entity.pdbx_description
1 polymer ?
#
loop_
_entity_poly.entity_id
_entity_poly.type
_entity_poly.pdbx_seq_one_letter_code
_entity_poly.pdbx_strand_id
1 'polypeptide(L)'
;MPSNRPKSSLLQHRINTTPTNSTIAATTAACQRRRSPLSCATPVPETVARYHNHVVGPNQCCSVEVQQIAAPVSTVWSVVRRFDNPQAYKHFVKSCHVIVGDGDVGTLREVHVVSGLPAANSTERLEILDDERHVISFSVVGGDHRLANYRSVTTLHPSLAGNGTVVVESYVVDIPPGNTKEDTCVFVDTIVRCNLQSLTQIAETWPEAINHHRQWSLVMHRRFCEYPM
;
A
#
# COMPACT_ATOMS: atom_id res chain seq x y z
N MET A 1 61.02 38.34 -46.94
CA MET A 1 59.54 38.26 -46.99
C MET A 1 59.03 38.07 -45.59
N PRO A 2 58.42 39.06 -44.93
CA PRO A 2 58.13 39.01 -43.52
C PRO A 2 56.70 38.35 -43.27
N SER A 3 56.64 37.47 -42.28
CA SER A 3 55.44 36.81 -41.75
C SER A 3 54.81 37.72 -40.69
N ASN A 4 53.53 38.10 -40.91
CA ASN A 4 52.75 38.85 -39.97
C ASN A 4 52.07 37.87 -39.01
N ARG A 5 52.34 37.96 -37.70
CA ARG A 5 51.57 37.40 -36.60
C ARG A 5 50.72 38.50 -36.00
N PRO A 6 49.39 38.28 -35.78
CA PRO A 6 48.61 39.14 -34.90
C PRO A 6 48.77 38.76 -33.44
N LYS A 7 48.87 39.77 -32.59
CA LYS A 7 48.98 39.69 -31.13
C LYS A 7 47.62 39.28 -30.53
N SER A 8 47.64 38.22 -29.73
CA SER A 8 46.50 37.83 -28.92
C SER A 8 46.49 38.62 -27.61
N SER A 9 45.44 39.36 -27.35
CA SER A 9 45.22 40.06 -26.10
C SER A 9 44.57 39.11 -25.09
N LEU A 10 45.27 38.90 -23.99
CA LEU A 10 44.74 38.14 -22.83
C LEU A 10 43.74 39.01 -22.08
N LEU A 11 42.48 38.71 -22.21
CA LEU A 11 41.45 39.15 -21.28
C LEU A 11 41.33 38.12 -20.12
N GLN A 12 41.83 38.52 -18.97
CA GLN A 12 41.61 37.79 -17.71
C GLN A 12 40.14 37.95 -17.28
N HIS A 13 39.33 36.92 -17.47
CA HIS A 13 38.05 36.83 -16.79
C HIS A 13 38.25 36.25 -15.39
N ARG A 14 38.04 37.10 -14.41
CA ARG A 14 37.88 36.71 -12.99
C ARG A 14 36.63 35.82 -12.88
N ILE A 15 36.82 34.54 -12.57
CA ILE A 15 35.75 33.63 -12.22
C ILE A 15 35.43 33.86 -10.74
N ASN A 16 34.31 34.53 -10.45
CA ASN A 16 33.72 34.56 -9.15
C ASN A 16 32.98 33.21 -8.96
N THR A 17 33.62 32.29 -8.26
CA THR A 17 32.95 31.07 -7.76
C THR A 17 32.22 31.41 -6.48
N THR A 18 30.92 31.67 -6.59
CA THR A 18 29.97 31.54 -5.47
C THR A 18 29.65 30.08 -5.29
N PRO A 19 29.75 29.49 -4.08
CA PRO A 19 29.28 28.16 -3.84
C PRO A 19 27.73 28.20 -3.78
N THR A 20 27.08 27.75 -4.83
CA THR A 20 25.65 27.46 -4.76
C THR A 20 25.44 26.19 -3.94
N ASN A 21 25.06 26.37 -2.69
CA ASN A 21 24.43 25.32 -1.89
C ASN A 21 23.13 24.89 -2.58
N SER A 22 23.24 23.87 -3.40
CA SER A 22 22.08 23.17 -3.94
C SER A 22 21.48 22.32 -2.82
N THR A 23 20.68 22.94 -1.96
CA THR A 23 19.76 22.24 -1.07
C THR A 23 18.71 21.58 -1.96
N ILE A 24 18.82 20.26 -2.16
CA ILE A 24 17.76 19.48 -2.78
C ILE A 24 16.59 19.56 -1.82
N ALA A 25 15.65 20.46 -2.10
CA ALA A 25 14.37 20.51 -1.43
C ALA A 25 13.63 19.22 -1.78
N ALA A 26 13.58 18.25 -0.84
CA ALA A 26 12.71 17.09 -0.95
C ALA A 26 11.28 17.61 -0.97
N THR A 27 10.67 17.61 -2.15
CA THR A 27 9.28 18.02 -2.32
C THR A 27 8.40 16.91 -1.71
N THR A 28 7.86 17.15 -0.54
CA THR A 28 6.83 16.30 0.05
C THR A 28 5.55 16.51 -0.76
N ALA A 29 5.37 15.71 -1.79
CA ALA A 29 4.13 15.72 -2.56
C ALA A 29 3.10 14.87 -1.80
N ALA A 30 2.02 15.50 -1.36
CA ALA A 30 0.84 14.77 -0.91
C ALA A 30 0.32 13.90 -2.06
N CYS A 31 0.03 12.63 -1.77
CA CYS A 31 -0.48 11.68 -2.75
C CYS A 31 -1.76 12.22 -3.39
N GLN A 32 -1.78 12.42 -4.70
CA GLN A 32 -2.93 12.99 -5.38
C GLN A 32 -4.07 11.97 -5.40
N ARG A 33 -5.17 12.32 -4.74
CA ARG A 33 -6.40 11.55 -4.72
C ARG A 33 -7.00 11.52 -6.13
N ARG A 34 -6.96 10.39 -6.82
CA ARG A 34 -7.74 10.19 -8.04
C ARG A 34 -9.21 10.01 -7.63
N ARG A 35 -10.06 10.93 -8.10
CA ARG A 35 -11.51 10.85 -7.88
C ARG A 35 -12.08 9.75 -8.78
N SER A 36 -12.52 8.65 -8.19
CA SER A 36 -13.50 7.79 -8.85
C SER A 36 -14.85 8.53 -8.91
N PRO A 37 -15.64 8.42 -9.99
CA PRO A 37 -16.87 9.21 -10.18
C PRO A 37 -18.01 8.89 -9.18
N LEU A 38 -17.81 7.96 -8.24
CA LEU A 38 -18.77 7.56 -7.21
C LEU A 38 -18.31 7.86 -5.77
N SER A 39 -17.22 8.58 -5.59
CA SER A 39 -16.72 8.90 -4.27
C SER A 39 -17.39 10.15 -3.71
N CYS A 40 -18.42 9.97 -2.90
CA CYS A 40 -18.73 10.89 -1.82
C CYS A 40 -17.44 11.07 -1.00
N ALA A 41 -16.91 12.30 -0.93
CA ALA A 41 -15.62 12.58 -0.31
C ALA A 41 -15.71 12.33 1.20
N THR A 42 -15.44 11.10 1.63
CA THR A 42 -15.34 10.78 3.05
C THR A 42 -14.05 11.44 3.56
N PRO A 43 -14.14 12.40 4.50
CA PRO A 43 -12.96 13.04 5.04
C PRO A 43 -12.12 12.00 5.78
N VAL A 44 -10.85 11.86 5.39
CA VAL A 44 -9.88 11.04 6.11
C VAL A 44 -9.45 11.81 7.34
N PRO A 45 -9.56 11.26 8.57
CA PRO A 45 -9.10 11.91 9.78
C PRO A 45 -7.63 12.32 9.68
N GLU A 46 -7.26 13.48 10.19
CA GLU A 46 -5.89 14.01 10.10
C GLU A 46 -4.88 13.09 10.79
N THR A 47 -5.28 12.43 11.86
CA THR A 47 -4.49 11.43 12.57
C THR A 47 -4.09 10.24 11.68
N VAL A 48 -4.90 9.94 10.67
CA VAL A 48 -4.68 8.86 9.69
C VAL A 48 -3.99 9.42 8.45
N ALA A 49 -4.37 10.60 7.99
CA ALA A 49 -3.85 11.22 6.76
C ALA A 49 -2.33 11.35 6.73
N ARG A 50 -1.68 11.54 7.90
CA ARG A 50 -0.21 11.62 8.02
C ARG A 50 0.52 10.38 7.52
N TYR A 51 -0.09 9.20 7.61
CA TYR A 51 0.51 7.95 7.13
C TYR A 51 0.53 7.84 5.61
N HIS A 52 -0.32 8.62 4.94
CA HIS A 52 -0.46 8.62 3.48
C HIS A 52 0.33 9.74 2.79
N ASN A 53 1.19 10.45 3.54
CA ASN A 53 2.11 11.43 3.00
C ASN A 53 3.42 10.75 2.61
N HIS A 54 3.60 10.48 1.33
CA HIS A 54 4.81 9.86 0.81
C HIS A 54 5.80 10.91 0.32
N VAL A 55 7.09 10.68 0.60
CA VAL A 55 8.17 11.38 -0.11
C VAL A 55 8.33 10.69 -1.48
N VAL A 56 8.08 11.43 -2.54
CA VAL A 56 8.07 10.93 -3.92
C VAL A 56 9.29 11.45 -4.65
N GLY A 57 10.14 10.54 -5.13
CA GLY A 57 11.30 10.85 -5.94
C GLY A 57 10.96 11.28 -7.38
N PRO A 58 11.90 11.80 -8.15
CA PRO A 58 11.66 12.31 -9.51
C PRO A 58 11.18 11.22 -10.48
N ASN A 59 11.60 9.97 -10.28
CA ASN A 59 11.21 8.82 -11.10
C ASN A 59 10.19 7.90 -10.41
N GLN A 60 9.44 8.45 -9.46
CA GLN A 60 8.43 7.72 -8.73
C GLN A 60 7.04 8.29 -8.97
N CYS A 61 6.05 7.47 -8.79
CA CYS A 61 4.66 7.88 -8.70
C CYS A 61 4.03 7.38 -7.40
N CYS A 62 2.97 8.05 -6.99
CA CYS A 62 2.15 7.67 -5.86
C CYS A 62 0.68 7.83 -6.19
N SER A 63 -0.16 7.06 -5.52
CA SER A 63 -1.61 7.18 -5.59
C SER A 63 -2.25 6.74 -4.28
N VAL A 64 -3.55 6.97 -4.14
CA VAL A 64 -4.35 6.55 -2.99
C VAL A 64 -5.71 6.06 -3.47
N GLU A 65 -6.11 4.89 -2.97
CA GLU A 65 -7.43 4.31 -3.15
C GLU A 65 -8.17 4.29 -1.81
N VAL A 66 -9.48 4.51 -1.86
CA VAL A 66 -10.36 4.55 -0.69
C VAL A 66 -11.54 3.64 -0.93
N GLN A 67 -11.80 2.73 0.01
CA GLN A 67 -12.89 1.78 -0.05
C GLN A 67 -13.75 1.90 1.22
N GLN A 68 -15.07 1.95 1.05
CA GLN A 68 -16.03 1.79 2.15
C GLN A 68 -16.48 0.34 2.21
N ILE A 69 -16.54 -0.21 3.42
CA ILE A 69 -16.92 -1.60 3.69
C ILE A 69 -18.01 -1.58 4.76
N ALA A 70 -19.13 -2.27 4.52
CA ALA A 70 -20.25 -2.35 5.45
C ALA A 70 -20.01 -3.41 6.55
N ALA A 71 -18.82 -3.38 7.17
CA ALA A 71 -18.42 -4.25 8.26
C ALA A 71 -17.67 -3.47 9.33
N PRO A 72 -17.68 -3.90 10.63
CA PRO A 72 -16.94 -3.25 11.70
C PRO A 72 -15.42 -3.22 11.44
N VAL A 73 -14.73 -2.19 11.94
CA VAL A 73 -13.27 -2.06 11.80
C VAL A 73 -12.54 -3.29 12.30
N SER A 74 -12.97 -3.87 13.43
CA SER A 74 -12.37 -5.08 13.99
C SER A 74 -12.44 -6.29 13.05
N THR A 75 -13.54 -6.43 12.32
CA THR A 75 -13.72 -7.50 11.32
C THR A 75 -12.77 -7.30 10.13
N VAL A 76 -12.75 -6.09 9.56
CA VAL A 76 -11.89 -5.78 8.42
C VAL A 76 -10.41 -5.88 8.82
N TRP A 77 -10.05 -5.34 10.01
CA TRP A 77 -8.69 -5.38 10.52
C TRP A 77 -8.19 -6.80 10.77
N SER A 78 -9.04 -7.69 11.26
CA SER A 78 -8.66 -9.11 11.48
C SER A 78 -8.17 -9.81 10.21
N VAL A 79 -8.57 -9.34 9.04
CA VAL A 79 -8.11 -9.83 7.74
C VAL A 79 -6.85 -9.07 7.29
N VAL A 80 -6.89 -7.74 7.32
CA VAL A 80 -5.84 -6.88 6.77
C VAL A 80 -4.52 -7.00 7.54
N ARG A 81 -4.56 -7.13 8.88
CA ARG A 81 -3.38 -7.24 9.74
C ARG A 81 -2.54 -8.50 9.52
N ARG A 82 -3.11 -9.52 8.87
CA ARG A 82 -2.43 -10.80 8.62
C ARG A 82 -1.39 -10.69 7.52
N PHE A 83 -0.21 -10.17 7.90
CA PHE A 83 0.93 -10.07 6.99
C PHE A 83 1.36 -11.43 6.43
N ASP A 84 1.18 -12.49 7.20
CA ASP A 84 1.46 -13.88 6.85
C ASP A 84 0.45 -14.51 5.87
N ASN A 85 -0.73 -13.90 5.69
CA ASN A 85 -1.81 -14.48 4.89
C ASN A 85 -2.47 -13.46 3.92
N PRO A 86 -1.71 -12.80 3.03
CA PRO A 86 -2.25 -11.81 2.09
C PRO A 86 -3.22 -12.42 1.08
N GLN A 87 -3.07 -13.70 0.73
CA GLN A 87 -3.94 -14.41 -0.20
C GLN A 87 -5.39 -14.53 0.29
N ALA A 88 -5.65 -14.24 1.56
CA ALA A 88 -7.01 -14.20 2.07
C ALA A 88 -7.90 -13.22 1.30
N TYR A 89 -7.34 -12.10 0.81
CA TYR A 89 -8.08 -11.10 0.02
C TYR A 89 -7.32 -10.57 -1.20
N LYS A 90 -6.02 -10.85 -1.34
CA LYS A 90 -5.21 -10.46 -2.50
C LYS A 90 -5.17 -11.61 -3.50
N HIS A 91 -6.16 -11.69 -4.37
CA HIS A 91 -6.35 -12.83 -5.27
C HIS A 91 -5.24 -13.04 -6.31
N PHE A 92 -4.37 -12.04 -6.51
CA PHE A 92 -3.15 -12.22 -7.33
C PHE A 92 -2.07 -13.03 -6.61
N VAL A 93 -2.20 -13.19 -5.30
CA VAL A 93 -1.25 -13.95 -4.50
C VAL A 93 -1.66 -15.41 -4.52
N LYS A 94 -0.77 -16.26 -5.03
CA LYS A 94 -0.93 -17.72 -5.05
C LYS A 94 -0.55 -18.35 -3.71
N SER A 95 0.56 -17.90 -3.12
CA SER A 95 1.04 -18.36 -1.82
C SER A 95 1.91 -17.31 -1.15
N CYS A 96 2.01 -17.40 0.17
CA CYS A 96 2.85 -16.55 1.00
C CYS A 96 3.60 -17.41 2.02
N HIS A 97 4.89 -17.14 2.21
CA HIS A 97 5.73 -17.80 3.19
C HIS A 97 6.53 -16.76 3.96
N VAL A 98 6.43 -16.78 5.29
CA VAL A 98 7.31 -15.98 6.15
C VAL A 98 8.70 -16.64 6.10
N ILE A 99 9.71 -15.89 5.67
CA ILE A 99 11.08 -16.37 5.52
C ILE A 99 12.00 -15.91 6.66
N VAL A 100 11.67 -14.78 7.30
CA VAL A 100 12.38 -14.24 8.46
C VAL A 100 11.40 -13.52 9.37
N GLY A 101 11.52 -13.69 10.68
CA GLY A 101 10.71 -13.00 11.68
C GLY A 101 9.52 -13.82 12.18
N ASP A 102 8.75 -13.23 13.07
CA ASP A 102 7.66 -13.83 13.84
C ASP A 102 6.30 -13.16 13.68
N GLY A 103 6.21 -12.19 12.74
CA GLY A 103 5.01 -11.40 12.48
C GLY A 103 5.10 -9.96 12.95
N ASP A 104 6.17 -9.57 13.68
CA ASP A 104 6.44 -8.20 14.08
C ASP A 104 7.10 -7.37 12.96
N VAL A 105 7.21 -6.06 13.18
CA VAL A 105 7.90 -5.14 12.25
C VAL A 105 9.32 -5.65 11.96
N GLY A 106 9.68 -5.66 10.68
CA GLY A 106 10.92 -6.24 10.17
C GLY A 106 10.76 -7.66 9.63
N THR A 107 9.63 -8.35 9.87
CA THR A 107 9.34 -9.66 9.29
C THR A 107 9.41 -9.59 7.77
N LEU A 108 10.06 -10.59 7.17
CA LEU A 108 10.14 -10.80 5.73
C LEU A 108 9.23 -11.95 5.30
N ARG A 109 8.48 -11.74 4.24
CA ARG A 109 7.72 -12.78 3.56
C ARG A 109 8.10 -12.87 2.09
N GLU A 110 8.00 -14.05 1.52
CA GLU A 110 8.01 -14.28 0.08
C GLU A 110 6.59 -14.53 -0.40
N VAL A 111 6.19 -13.79 -1.41
CA VAL A 111 4.87 -13.88 -2.04
C VAL A 111 5.04 -14.39 -3.45
N HIS A 112 4.36 -15.48 -3.81
CA HIS A 112 4.28 -15.98 -5.18
C HIS A 112 2.99 -15.49 -5.83
N VAL A 113 3.10 -15.05 -7.07
CA VAL A 113 1.99 -14.47 -7.83
C VAL A 113 1.37 -15.52 -8.76
N VAL A 114 0.08 -15.39 -9.05
CA VAL A 114 -0.60 -16.26 -10.02
C VAL A 114 -0.02 -16.10 -11.42
N SER A 115 -0.07 -17.17 -12.23
CA SER A 115 0.45 -17.18 -13.60
C SER A 115 -0.24 -16.12 -14.48
N GLY A 116 0.50 -15.58 -15.44
CA GLY A 116 -0.02 -14.62 -16.42
C GLY A 116 0.16 -13.16 -16.05
N LEU A 117 0.69 -12.86 -14.84
CA LEU A 117 1.13 -11.52 -14.50
C LEU A 117 2.61 -11.31 -14.84
N PRO A 118 3.07 -10.07 -15.07
CA PRO A 118 4.47 -9.75 -15.35
C PRO A 118 5.33 -9.75 -14.08
N ALA A 119 5.14 -10.76 -13.23
CA ALA A 119 5.83 -10.97 -11.97
C ALA A 119 5.76 -12.46 -11.61
N ALA A 120 6.80 -13.02 -11.02
CA ALA A 120 6.82 -14.38 -10.48
C ALA A 120 6.66 -14.36 -8.95
N ASN A 121 7.44 -13.55 -8.28
CA ASN A 121 7.43 -13.42 -6.82
C ASN A 121 7.85 -12.02 -6.36
N SER A 122 7.60 -11.73 -5.09
CA SER A 122 8.16 -10.59 -4.39
C SER A 122 8.62 -10.98 -2.98
N THR A 123 9.71 -10.36 -2.52
CA THR A 123 10.11 -10.38 -1.11
C THR A 123 9.65 -9.08 -0.50
N GLU A 124 8.88 -9.16 0.56
CA GLU A 124 8.25 -8.02 1.20
C GLU A 124 8.62 -7.93 2.68
N ARG A 125 8.84 -6.73 3.18
CA ARG A 125 9.16 -6.45 4.57
C ARG A 125 8.03 -5.67 5.23
N LEU A 126 7.61 -6.14 6.41
CA LEU A 126 6.66 -5.43 7.26
C LEU A 126 7.34 -4.21 7.88
N GLU A 127 6.80 -3.02 7.60
CA GLU A 127 7.37 -1.74 8.05
C GLU A 127 6.60 -1.14 9.24
N ILE A 128 5.28 -1.31 9.26
CA ILE A 128 4.40 -0.85 10.34
C ILE A 128 3.34 -1.90 10.58
N LEU A 129 3.09 -2.21 11.86
CA LEU A 129 1.91 -2.94 12.32
C LEU A 129 1.46 -2.29 13.62
N ASP A 130 0.39 -1.50 13.56
CA ASP A 130 -0.18 -0.78 14.70
C ASP A 130 -1.65 -1.20 14.87
N ASP A 131 -1.88 -2.09 15.82
CA ASP A 131 -3.21 -2.64 16.10
C ASP A 131 -4.14 -1.60 16.75
N GLU A 132 -3.61 -0.62 17.46
CA GLU A 132 -4.42 0.42 18.10
C GLU A 132 -4.96 1.43 17.08
N ARG A 133 -4.13 1.79 16.11
CA ARG A 133 -4.48 2.76 15.08
C ARG A 133 -4.94 2.11 13.78
N HIS A 134 -4.91 0.77 13.71
CA HIS A 134 -5.23 -0.02 12.53
C HIS A 134 -4.43 0.42 11.29
N VAL A 135 -3.10 0.41 11.43
CA VAL A 135 -2.15 0.79 10.38
C VAL A 135 -1.24 -0.37 10.08
N ILE A 136 -1.16 -0.75 8.81
CA ILE A 136 -0.17 -1.69 8.30
C ILE A 136 0.57 -1.08 7.11
N SER A 137 1.87 -1.30 7.05
CA SER A 137 2.71 -0.86 5.93
C SER A 137 3.73 -1.93 5.60
N PHE A 138 4.01 -2.11 4.32
CA PHE A 138 5.08 -2.98 3.86
C PHE A 138 5.82 -2.37 2.68
N SER A 139 7.04 -2.83 2.45
CA SER A 139 7.86 -2.50 1.29
C SER A 139 8.28 -3.76 0.56
N VAL A 140 8.37 -3.68 -0.79
CA VAL A 140 8.97 -4.71 -1.62
C VAL A 140 10.48 -4.48 -1.62
N VAL A 141 11.22 -5.48 -1.14
CA VAL A 141 12.68 -5.41 -0.96
C VAL A 141 13.45 -6.35 -1.90
N GLY A 142 12.75 -7.20 -2.66
CA GLY A 142 13.36 -8.13 -3.60
C GLY A 142 12.33 -8.93 -4.39
N GLY A 143 12.81 -9.82 -5.26
CA GLY A 143 11.99 -10.71 -6.09
C GLY A 143 12.03 -10.39 -7.58
N ASP A 144 11.31 -11.19 -8.38
CA ASP A 144 11.14 -11.01 -9.82
C ASP A 144 9.79 -10.33 -10.10
N HIS A 145 9.81 -8.99 -10.12
CA HIS A 145 8.64 -8.14 -10.28
C HIS A 145 8.98 -6.80 -10.94
N ARG A 146 7.94 -6.05 -11.35
CA ARG A 146 8.07 -4.69 -11.93
C ARG A 146 7.80 -3.55 -10.96
N LEU A 147 7.57 -3.85 -9.68
CA LEU A 147 7.23 -2.85 -8.66
C LEU A 147 8.47 -2.48 -7.82
N ALA A 148 9.51 -1.95 -8.49
CA ALA A 148 10.73 -1.54 -7.80
C ALA A 148 10.44 -0.43 -6.76
N ASN A 149 11.06 -0.56 -5.57
CA ASN A 149 10.90 0.37 -4.45
C ASN A 149 9.43 0.64 -4.04
N TYR A 150 8.55 -0.34 -4.28
CA TYR A 150 7.16 -0.24 -3.85
C TYR A 150 7.05 -0.20 -2.33
N ARG A 151 6.30 0.75 -1.83
CA ARG A 151 5.89 0.83 -0.42
C ARG A 151 4.41 1.17 -0.37
N SER A 152 3.66 0.49 0.46
CA SER A 152 2.25 0.82 0.70
C SER A 152 1.97 1.03 2.18
N VAL A 153 0.95 1.83 2.44
CA VAL A 153 0.37 2.01 3.76
C VAL A 153 -1.14 1.82 3.64
N THR A 154 -1.68 0.96 4.49
CA THR A 154 -3.12 0.75 4.61
C THR A 154 -3.55 1.17 6.00
N THR A 155 -4.61 1.98 6.09
CA THR A 155 -5.22 2.42 7.35
C THR A 155 -6.71 2.17 7.33
N LEU A 156 -7.26 1.85 8.50
CA LEU A 156 -8.69 1.64 8.70
C LEU A 156 -9.22 2.60 9.74
N HIS A 157 -10.41 3.16 9.51
CA HIS A 157 -11.11 3.96 10.49
C HIS A 157 -12.64 3.81 10.35
N PRO A 158 -13.42 4.11 11.39
CA PRO A 158 -14.86 4.03 11.33
C PRO A 158 -15.43 4.96 10.25
N SER A 159 -16.46 4.49 9.56
CA SER A 159 -17.24 5.33 8.66
C SER A 159 -18.11 6.30 9.45
N LEU A 160 -18.19 7.55 9.00
CA LEU A 160 -19.08 8.55 9.58
C LEU A 160 -20.56 8.22 9.38
N ALA A 161 -20.90 7.35 8.43
CA ALA A 161 -22.27 6.97 8.10
C ALA A 161 -22.83 5.85 8.99
N GLY A 162 -22.08 5.31 9.96
CA GLY A 162 -22.56 4.23 10.86
C GLY A 162 -21.55 3.10 11.07
N ASN A 163 -22.01 1.84 11.14
CA ASN A 163 -21.21 0.67 11.55
C ASN A 163 -20.22 0.15 10.49
N GLY A 164 -19.82 0.96 9.51
CA GLY A 164 -18.90 0.58 8.46
C GLY A 164 -17.46 0.99 8.73
N THR A 165 -16.57 0.55 7.85
CA THR A 165 -15.15 0.85 7.84
C THR A 165 -14.78 1.60 6.57
N VAL A 166 -13.93 2.62 6.71
CA VAL A 166 -13.22 3.23 5.59
C VAL A 166 -11.80 2.69 5.58
N VAL A 167 -11.42 2.07 4.48
CA VAL A 167 -10.06 1.59 4.21
C VAL A 167 -9.40 2.57 3.26
N VAL A 168 -8.23 3.05 3.62
CA VAL A 168 -7.39 3.90 2.77
C VAL A 168 -6.09 3.16 2.51
N GLU A 169 -5.75 2.90 1.25
CA GLU A 169 -4.46 2.36 0.86
C GLU A 169 -3.78 3.34 -0.08
N SER A 170 -2.56 3.74 0.28
CA SER A 170 -1.70 4.57 -0.56
C SER A 170 -0.37 3.89 -0.80
N TYR A 171 0.25 4.22 -1.92
CA TYR A 171 1.55 3.65 -2.27
C TYR A 171 2.45 4.68 -2.96
N VAL A 172 3.74 4.35 -2.98
CA VAL A 172 4.76 4.95 -3.82
C VAL A 172 5.55 3.83 -4.50
N VAL A 173 5.91 4.04 -5.76
CA VAL A 173 6.61 3.04 -6.58
C VAL A 173 7.46 3.74 -7.65
N ASP A 174 8.56 3.11 -8.06
CA ASP A 174 9.35 3.56 -9.19
C ASP A 174 8.57 3.39 -10.50
N ILE A 175 8.76 4.33 -11.43
CA ILE A 175 8.24 4.24 -12.78
C ILE A 175 9.17 3.33 -13.58
N PRO A 176 8.70 2.15 -14.06
CA PRO A 176 9.54 1.24 -14.83
C PRO A 176 10.04 1.89 -16.12
N PRO A 177 11.24 1.55 -16.61
CA PRO A 177 11.75 2.04 -17.89
C PRO A 177 10.74 1.79 -19.02
N GLY A 178 10.46 2.83 -19.80
CA GLY A 178 9.52 2.77 -20.91
C GLY A 178 8.06 3.02 -20.56
N ASN A 179 7.71 3.11 -19.27
CA ASN A 179 6.37 3.45 -18.83
C ASN A 179 6.25 4.95 -18.51
N THR A 180 5.03 5.47 -18.59
CA THR A 180 4.70 6.79 -18.05
C THR A 180 4.27 6.67 -16.57
N LYS A 181 4.21 7.81 -15.89
CA LYS A 181 3.65 7.89 -14.55
C LYS A 181 2.18 7.44 -14.52
N GLU A 182 1.43 7.85 -15.52
CA GLU A 182 0.00 7.54 -15.67
C GLU A 182 -0.22 6.04 -15.85
N ASP A 183 0.53 5.40 -16.75
CA ASP A 183 0.45 3.95 -16.98
C ASP A 183 0.79 3.15 -15.72
N THR A 184 1.84 3.58 -15.02
CA THR A 184 2.26 2.94 -13.77
C THR A 184 1.18 3.07 -12.70
N CYS A 185 0.60 4.26 -12.52
CA CYS A 185 -0.49 4.47 -11.58
C CYS A 185 -1.73 3.64 -11.96
N VAL A 186 -2.14 3.63 -13.24
CA VAL A 186 -3.31 2.85 -13.69
C VAL A 186 -3.12 1.36 -13.37
N PHE A 187 -1.93 0.83 -13.61
CA PHE A 187 -1.62 -0.57 -13.33
C PHE A 187 -1.72 -0.89 -11.82
N VAL A 188 -1.06 -0.09 -10.97
CA VAL A 188 -1.04 -0.34 -9.52
C VAL A 188 -2.39 -0.04 -8.88
N ASP A 189 -3.07 1.06 -9.27
CA ASP A 189 -4.42 1.39 -8.79
C ASP A 189 -5.40 0.25 -9.08
N THR A 190 -5.27 -0.40 -10.26
CA THR A 190 -6.11 -1.55 -10.61
C THR A 190 -5.89 -2.70 -9.63
N ILE A 191 -4.64 -3.04 -9.31
CA ILE A 191 -4.31 -4.10 -8.34
C ILE A 191 -4.87 -3.77 -6.96
N VAL A 192 -4.60 -2.55 -6.45
CA VAL A 192 -5.06 -2.12 -5.12
C VAL A 192 -6.59 -2.14 -5.05
N ARG A 193 -7.26 -1.61 -6.07
CA ARG A 193 -8.73 -1.59 -6.15
C ARG A 193 -9.34 -2.98 -6.17
N CYS A 194 -8.79 -3.92 -6.94
CA CYS A 194 -9.24 -5.30 -6.94
C CYS A 194 -9.07 -5.96 -5.56
N ASN A 195 -7.94 -5.70 -4.88
CA ASN A 195 -7.72 -6.22 -3.52
C ASN A 195 -8.74 -5.66 -2.53
N LEU A 196 -9.00 -4.35 -2.57
CA LEU A 196 -9.97 -3.71 -1.68
C LEU A 196 -11.42 -4.16 -1.95
N GLN A 197 -11.79 -4.40 -3.21
CA GLN A 197 -13.08 -4.98 -3.57
C GLN A 197 -13.24 -6.41 -3.04
N SER A 198 -12.19 -7.23 -3.15
CA SER A 198 -12.17 -8.58 -2.58
C SER A 198 -12.28 -8.55 -1.05
N LEU A 199 -11.55 -7.63 -0.39
CA LEU A 199 -11.64 -7.42 1.05
C LEU A 199 -13.08 -7.05 1.47
N THR A 200 -13.77 -6.21 0.68
CA THR A 200 -15.18 -5.86 0.90
C THR A 200 -16.06 -7.09 0.91
N GLN A 201 -15.96 -7.92 -0.13
CA GLN A 201 -16.78 -9.14 -0.26
C GLN A 201 -16.56 -10.08 0.93
N ILE A 202 -15.31 -10.28 1.34
CA ILE A 202 -14.98 -11.16 2.45
C ILE A 202 -15.50 -10.60 3.78
N ALA A 203 -15.24 -9.32 4.06
CA ALA A 203 -15.60 -8.72 5.35
C ALA A 203 -17.11 -8.57 5.53
N GLU A 204 -17.86 -8.29 4.46
CA GLU A 204 -19.33 -8.17 4.52
C GLU A 204 -20.05 -9.52 4.64
N THR A 205 -19.45 -10.61 4.14
CA THR A 205 -20.02 -11.97 4.30
C THR A 205 -19.60 -12.64 5.62
N TRP A 206 -18.60 -12.12 6.34
CA TRP A 206 -18.08 -12.70 7.58
C TRP A 206 -19.10 -12.84 8.72
N PRO A 207 -20.08 -11.94 8.93
CA PRO A 207 -21.07 -12.07 10.01
C PRO A 207 -21.95 -13.32 9.91
N GLU A 208 -22.24 -13.81 8.70
CA GLU A 208 -23.08 -14.99 8.51
C GLU A 208 -22.39 -16.28 8.98
N ALA A 209 -21.10 -16.40 8.77
CA ALA A 209 -20.32 -17.56 9.20
C ALA A 209 -20.18 -17.66 10.74
N ILE A 210 -20.02 -16.53 11.44
CA ILE A 210 -19.93 -16.49 12.91
C ILE A 210 -21.29 -16.74 13.55
N ASN A 211 -22.37 -16.21 13.00
CA ASN A 211 -23.72 -16.47 13.49
C ASN A 211 -24.12 -17.93 13.30
N HIS A 212 -23.76 -18.56 12.20
CA HIS A 212 -23.97 -20.00 11.99
C HIS A 212 -23.21 -20.82 13.05
N HIS A 213 -21.97 -20.51 13.34
CA HIS A 213 -21.18 -21.25 14.33
C HIS A 213 -21.69 -21.05 15.76
N ARG A 214 -22.12 -19.83 16.13
CA ARG A 214 -22.79 -19.56 17.42
C ARG A 214 -24.15 -20.27 17.53
N GLN A 215 -24.91 -20.30 16.45
CA GLN A 215 -26.22 -20.96 16.43
C GLN A 215 -26.09 -22.48 16.57
N TRP A 216 -25.07 -23.07 15.91
CA TRP A 216 -24.76 -24.51 16.08
C TRP A 216 -24.24 -24.82 17.48
N SER A 217 -23.43 -23.98 18.08
CA SER A 217 -22.94 -24.16 19.45
C SER A 217 -24.07 -24.09 20.49
N LEU A 218 -25.03 -23.17 20.31
CA LEU A 218 -26.19 -23.04 21.18
C LEU A 218 -27.20 -24.22 21.01
N VAL A 219 -27.37 -24.71 19.80
CA VAL A 219 -28.21 -25.87 19.51
C VAL A 219 -27.59 -27.14 20.10
N MET A 220 -26.28 -27.32 19.98
CA MET A 220 -25.61 -28.49 20.58
C MET A 220 -25.61 -28.44 22.10
N HIS A 221 -25.40 -27.26 22.73
CA HIS A 221 -25.51 -27.13 24.19
C HIS A 221 -26.89 -27.46 24.73
N ARG A 222 -27.97 -27.07 24.04
CA ARG A 222 -29.36 -27.44 24.44
C ARG A 222 -29.61 -28.93 24.30
N ARG A 223 -29.09 -29.61 23.29
CA ARG A 223 -29.30 -31.06 23.11
C ARG A 223 -28.56 -31.92 24.14
N PHE A 224 -27.48 -31.45 24.70
CA PHE A 224 -26.71 -32.19 25.73
C PHE A 224 -27.23 -31.96 27.16
N CYS A 225 -28.06 -30.92 27.41
CA CYS A 225 -28.69 -30.68 28.72
C CYS A 225 -30.03 -31.35 28.91
N GLU A 226 -30.63 -31.94 27.87
CA GLU A 226 -31.98 -32.59 27.95
C GLU A 226 -31.97 -34.09 28.10
N TYR A 227 -30.81 -34.74 28.33
CA TYR A 227 -30.75 -36.15 28.71
C TYR A 227 -30.03 -36.32 30.06
N PRO A 228 -30.79 -36.34 31.22
CA PRO A 228 -30.22 -36.89 32.44
C PRO A 228 -30.24 -38.42 32.34
N MET A 229 -29.10 -39.07 32.68
CA MET A 229 -29.01 -40.51 32.91
C MET A 229 -29.78 -40.92 34.15
#